data_5fca1106dc1d72ca557469c39ed3e575
#
_entry.id   5fca1106dc1d72ca557469c39ed3e575
#
_cell.length_a   1.000
_cell.length_b   1.000
_cell.length_c   1.000
_cell.angle_alpha   90.00
_cell.angle_beta   90.00
_cell.angle_gamma   90.00
#
_symmetry.space_group_name_H-M   'P 1'
#
loop_
_entity.id
_entity.type
_entity.pdbx_description
1 polymer ?
#
loop_
_entity_poly.entity_id
_entity_poly.type
_entity_poly.pdbx_seq_one_letter_code
_entity_poly.pdbx_strand_id
1 'polypeptide(L)'
;DETFDLGKGKSKQEAQRVGVATLYATYVGKLCEHLSQQGREPMFWGDIAIEMPEILETLPNNVTLLNWQYEPEATDEKIQLVAQAGAKQIVCPAVWGWNALLPRIDDAWNNIARIARYGIDCGAEGMLVTDWGDFGHVNDPRMAVPGMIFGAQYAWNPAGDTAENDLLERISRVEYGDCSARFVVLLRNASAQAVFTWRELVEYLELDDGTGNCNTDV
;
A
#
# COMPACT_ATOMS: atom_id res chain seq x y z
N ASP A 1 6.86 -0.62 -9.97
CA ASP A 1 7.04 -1.48 -9.06
C ASP A 1 7.74 -2.78 -9.28
N GLU A 2 7.30 -3.79 -9.92
CA GLU A 2 8.06 -5.03 -10.01
C GLU A 2 9.33 -4.86 -10.86
N THR A 3 10.48 -5.17 -10.24
CA THR A 3 11.79 -5.01 -10.87
C THR A 3 12.45 -6.34 -11.23
N PHE A 4 11.67 -7.43 -11.29
CA PHE A 4 12.18 -8.78 -11.51
C PHE A 4 13.12 -8.90 -12.71
N ASP A 5 12.85 -8.17 -13.79
CA ASP A 5 13.63 -8.17 -15.02
C ASP A 5 14.44 -6.89 -15.27
N LEU A 6 14.44 -5.96 -14.30
CA LEU A 6 15.19 -4.72 -14.43
C LEU A 6 16.70 -5.02 -14.56
N GLY A 7 17.29 -4.49 -15.61
CA GLY A 7 18.70 -4.75 -15.91
C GLY A 7 18.99 -6.15 -16.43
N LYS A 8 17.98 -6.96 -16.73
CA LYS A 8 18.09 -8.26 -17.39
C LYS A 8 17.70 -8.18 -18.87
N GLY A 9 17.83 -9.26 -19.60
CA GLY A 9 17.45 -9.29 -21.02
C GLY A 9 18.20 -8.24 -21.86
N LYS A 10 17.47 -7.47 -22.67
CA LYS A 10 18.06 -6.48 -23.59
C LYS A 10 18.81 -5.34 -22.90
N SER A 11 18.42 -4.97 -21.70
CA SER A 11 19.06 -3.89 -20.92
C SER A 11 20.27 -4.34 -20.11
N LYS A 12 20.62 -5.62 -20.11
CA LYS A 12 21.68 -6.19 -19.26
C LYS A 12 23.04 -5.52 -19.46
N GLN A 13 23.42 -5.28 -20.71
CA GLN A 13 24.72 -4.65 -20.99
C GLN A 13 24.76 -3.19 -20.50
N GLU A 14 23.67 -2.47 -20.67
CA GLU A 14 23.58 -1.09 -20.19
C GLU A 14 23.55 -1.04 -18.67
N ALA A 15 22.81 -1.93 -18.01
CA ALA A 15 22.79 -2.04 -16.54
C ALA A 15 24.18 -2.35 -15.97
N GLN A 16 24.96 -3.20 -16.65
CA GLN A 16 26.35 -3.48 -16.26
C GLN A 16 27.27 -2.25 -16.44
N ARG A 17 26.99 -1.39 -17.42
CA ARG A 17 27.80 -0.21 -17.72
C ARG A 17 27.49 0.96 -16.77
N VAL A 18 26.23 1.24 -16.49
CA VAL A 18 25.81 2.44 -15.74
C VAL A 18 25.25 2.16 -14.36
N GLY A 19 24.98 0.91 -14.04
CA GLY A 19 24.26 0.50 -12.82
C GLY A 19 22.74 0.46 -13.02
N VAL A 20 22.07 -0.38 -12.20
CA VAL A 20 20.62 -0.59 -12.28
C VAL A 20 19.86 0.68 -11.88
N ALA A 21 20.29 1.36 -10.82
CA ALA A 21 19.69 2.61 -10.35
C ALA A 21 19.69 3.69 -11.44
N THR A 22 20.84 3.90 -12.09
CA THR A 22 20.98 4.87 -13.19
C THR A 22 20.13 4.50 -14.39
N LEU A 23 20.03 3.20 -14.72
CA LEU A 23 19.19 2.71 -15.80
C LEU A 23 17.70 3.04 -15.51
N TYR A 24 17.23 2.75 -14.32
CA TYR A 24 15.88 3.05 -13.87
C TYR A 24 15.60 4.55 -13.86
N ALA A 25 16.45 5.33 -13.18
CA ALA A 25 16.30 6.79 -13.08
C ALA A 25 16.27 7.48 -14.45
N THR A 26 17.13 7.02 -15.39
CA THR A 26 17.15 7.55 -16.77
C THR A 26 15.83 7.29 -17.50
N TYR A 27 15.25 6.12 -17.34
CA TYR A 27 13.99 5.77 -17.98
C TYR A 27 12.82 6.54 -17.38
N VAL A 28 12.67 6.48 -16.06
CA VAL A 28 11.58 7.15 -15.33
C VAL A 28 11.69 8.67 -15.47
N GLY A 29 12.90 9.23 -15.39
CA GLY A 29 13.16 10.66 -15.59
C GLY A 29 12.63 11.15 -16.95
N LYS A 30 12.87 10.40 -18.04
CA LYS A 30 12.33 10.74 -19.37
C LYS A 30 10.80 10.73 -19.42
N LEU A 31 10.16 9.77 -18.73
CA LEU A 31 8.69 9.73 -18.64
C LEU A 31 8.15 10.93 -17.85
N CYS A 32 8.79 11.26 -16.74
CA CYS A 32 8.44 12.42 -15.92
C CYS A 32 8.61 13.73 -16.69
N GLU A 33 9.72 13.91 -17.40
CA GLU A 33 9.94 15.06 -18.27
C GLU A 33 8.88 15.18 -19.37
N HIS A 34 8.53 14.08 -20.03
CA HIS A 34 7.51 14.05 -21.07
C HIS A 34 6.13 14.45 -20.50
N LEU A 35 5.74 13.94 -19.34
CA LEU A 35 4.49 14.31 -18.67
C LEU A 35 4.50 15.80 -18.28
N SER A 36 5.61 16.29 -17.74
CA SER A 36 5.77 17.70 -17.36
C SER A 36 5.64 18.65 -18.57
N GLN A 37 6.20 18.28 -19.72
CA GLN A 37 6.06 19.04 -20.97
C GLN A 37 4.61 19.13 -21.45
N GLN A 38 3.76 18.19 -21.03
CA GLN A 38 2.32 18.21 -21.30
C GLN A 38 1.51 18.93 -20.20
N GLY A 39 2.17 19.60 -19.25
CA GLY A 39 1.53 20.29 -18.13
C GLY A 39 0.95 19.34 -17.08
N ARG A 40 1.48 18.10 -16.96
CA ARG A 40 1.12 17.13 -15.94
C ARG A 40 2.14 17.12 -14.82
N GLU A 41 1.70 16.84 -13.61
CA GLU A 41 2.55 16.57 -12.45
C GLU A 41 2.78 15.05 -12.36
N PRO A 42 3.99 14.56 -12.61
CA PRO A 42 4.26 13.13 -12.60
C PRO A 42 4.28 12.58 -11.18
N MET A 43 3.65 11.42 -11.02
CA MET A 43 3.69 10.62 -9.80
C MET A 43 4.01 9.18 -10.15
N PHE A 44 4.75 8.48 -9.28
CA PHE A 44 4.98 7.05 -9.43
C PHE A 44 5.23 6.37 -8.08
N TRP A 45 5.07 5.04 -8.04
CA TRP A 45 5.29 4.24 -6.83
C TRP A 45 6.76 4.29 -6.41
N GLY A 46 6.99 4.65 -5.15
CA GLY A 46 8.31 5.06 -4.67
C GLY A 46 9.24 3.93 -4.24
N ASP A 47 8.78 2.68 -4.22
CA ASP A 47 9.49 1.51 -3.69
C ASP A 47 10.91 1.38 -4.26
N ILE A 48 11.05 1.42 -5.59
CA ILE A 48 12.35 1.28 -6.26
C ILE A 48 13.31 2.43 -5.92
N ALA A 49 12.78 3.67 -5.86
CA ALA A 49 13.60 4.84 -5.51
C ALA A 49 13.99 4.85 -4.03
N ILE A 50 13.19 4.21 -3.17
CA ILE A 50 13.47 4.05 -1.74
C ILE A 50 14.49 2.93 -1.50
N GLU A 51 14.40 1.83 -2.26
CA GLU A 51 15.39 0.74 -2.20
C GLU A 51 16.75 1.12 -2.78
N MET A 52 16.78 2.05 -3.73
CA MET A 52 17.99 2.59 -4.35
C MET A 52 18.03 4.12 -4.21
N PRO A 53 18.35 4.65 -3.01
CA PRO A 53 18.21 6.08 -2.68
C PRO A 53 18.97 7.05 -3.59
N GLU A 54 20.00 6.59 -4.28
CA GLU A 54 20.72 7.38 -5.28
C GLU A 54 19.80 7.82 -6.44
N ILE A 55 18.67 7.17 -6.65
CA ILE A 55 17.67 7.57 -7.63
C ILE A 55 17.03 8.90 -7.21
N LEU A 56 16.76 9.09 -5.92
CA LEU A 56 16.11 10.29 -5.38
C LEU A 56 16.89 11.58 -5.74
N GLU A 57 18.22 11.49 -5.79
CA GLU A 57 19.11 12.62 -6.12
C GLU A 57 19.00 13.03 -7.59
N THR A 58 18.51 12.16 -8.45
CA THR A 58 18.48 12.34 -9.91
C THR A 58 17.10 12.62 -10.48
N LEU A 59 16.04 12.48 -9.66
CA LEU A 59 14.68 12.73 -10.09
C LEU A 59 14.39 14.23 -10.27
N PRO A 60 13.53 14.61 -11.23
CA PRO A 60 13.05 15.99 -11.34
C PRO A 60 12.32 16.44 -10.06
N ASN A 61 12.53 17.69 -9.63
CA ASN A 61 11.97 18.24 -8.39
C ASN A 61 10.43 18.33 -8.36
N ASN A 62 9.77 18.18 -9.51
CA ASN A 62 8.31 18.20 -9.63
C ASN A 62 7.66 16.81 -9.60
N VAL A 63 8.43 15.78 -9.29
CA VAL A 63 7.93 14.42 -9.15
C VAL A 63 7.48 14.17 -7.72
N THR A 64 6.33 13.56 -7.56
CA THR A 64 5.82 13.11 -6.25
C THR A 64 5.88 11.58 -6.16
N LEU A 65 6.52 11.07 -5.13
CA LEU A 65 6.59 9.63 -4.86
C LEU A 65 5.34 9.16 -4.11
N LEU A 66 4.73 8.08 -4.57
CA LEU A 66 3.69 7.37 -3.85
C LEU A 66 4.38 6.33 -2.96
N ASN A 67 4.62 6.71 -1.71
CA ASN A 67 5.38 5.91 -0.74
C ASN A 67 4.45 4.95 0.00
N TRP A 68 4.33 3.73 -0.54
CA TRP A 68 3.46 2.72 0.01
C TRP A 68 4.16 1.87 1.09
N GLN A 69 3.43 1.64 2.17
CA GLN A 69 3.83 0.77 3.28
C GLN A 69 2.56 0.19 3.91
N TYR A 70 2.43 -1.12 3.95
CA TYR A 70 1.18 -1.77 4.33
C TYR A 70 1.25 -2.52 5.65
N GLU A 71 2.42 -2.80 6.19
CA GLU A 71 2.57 -3.50 7.45
C GLU A 71 1.94 -2.70 8.61
N PRO A 72 1.15 -3.35 9.47
CA PRO A 72 0.56 -2.70 10.64
C PRO A 72 1.60 -2.07 11.58
N GLU A 73 2.80 -2.65 11.62
CA GLU A 73 3.94 -2.20 12.42
C GLU A 73 4.95 -1.34 11.63
N ALA A 74 4.59 -0.86 10.44
CA ALA A 74 5.48 -0.03 9.63
C ALA A 74 6.13 1.10 10.44
N THR A 75 7.40 1.37 10.15
CA THR A 75 8.16 2.48 10.75
C THR A 75 8.14 3.70 9.84
N ASP A 76 8.62 4.83 10.35
CA ASP A 76 8.73 6.05 9.58
C ASP A 76 10.02 6.15 8.74
N GLU A 77 10.92 5.15 8.81
CA GLU A 77 12.25 5.17 8.18
C GLU A 77 12.19 5.49 6.68
N LYS A 78 11.30 4.82 5.93
CA LYS A 78 11.15 5.06 4.49
C LYS A 78 10.60 6.45 4.18
N ILE A 79 9.71 6.96 5.05
CA ILE A 79 9.13 8.30 4.90
C ILE A 79 10.19 9.36 5.21
N GLN A 80 10.96 9.16 6.28
CA GLN A 80 12.08 10.02 6.64
C GLN A 80 13.16 10.05 5.56
N LEU A 81 13.50 8.90 4.96
CA LEU A 81 14.49 8.81 3.87
C LEU A 81 14.10 9.74 2.71
N VAL A 82 12.86 9.67 2.26
CA VAL A 82 12.36 10.52 1.16
C VAL A 82 12.36 11.99 1.55
N ALA A 83 11.91 12.31 2.77
CA ALA A 83 11.92 13.68 3.29
C ALA A 83 13.34 14.25 3.41
N GLN A 84 14.31 13.48 3.89
CA GLN A 84 15.71 13.89 3.99
C GLN A 84 16.37 14.13 2.63
N ALA A 85 15.95 13.38 1.61
CA ALA A 85 16.37 13.63 0.23
C ALA A 85 15.74 14.89 -0.39
N GLY A 86 14.79 15.56 0.32
CA GLY A 86 14.07 16.71 -0.19
C GLY A 86 13.07 16.39 -1.30
N ALA A 87 12.73 15.12 -1.48
CA ALA A 87 11.76 14.68 -2.48
C ALA A 87 10.33 14.80 -1.96
N LYS A 88 9.39 15.10 -2.88
CA LYS A 88 7.97 15.14 -2.56
C LYS A 88 7.41 13.73 -2.41
N GLN A 89 6.50 13.55 -1.46
CA GLN A 89 5.84 12.26 -1.26
C GLN A 89 4.40 12.39 -0.79
N ILE A 90 3.60 11.42 -1.21
CA ILE A 90 2.29 11.07 -0.64
C ILE A 90 2.46 9.71 0.04
N VAL A 91 2.06 9.59 1.29
CA VAL A 91 2.11 8.32 2.01
C VAL A 91 0.91 7.45 1.65
N CYS A 92 1.13 6.17 1.39
CA CYS A 92 0.09 5.28 0.86
C CYS A 92 -0.11 4.06 1.78
N PRO A 93 -0.98 4.16 2.80
CA PRO A 93 -1.46 3.00 3.55
C PRO A 93 -2.51 2.22 2.76
N ALA A 94 -2.95 1.07 3.29
CA ALA A 94 -3.94 0.23 2.62
C ALA A 94 -5.05 -0.27 3.54
N VAL A 95 -6.18 -0.65 2.92
CA VAL A 95 -7.34 -1.22 3.61
C VAL A 95 -7.22 -2.73 3.87
N TRP A 96 -6.12 -3.35 3.43
CA TRP A 96 -5.85 -4.78 3.62
C TRP A 96 -6.95 -5.71 3.06
N GLY A 97 -7.44 -5.39 1.84
CA GLY A 97 -8.46 -6.16 1.15
C GLY A 97 -7.92 -7.25 0.22
N TRP A 98 -6.64 -7.16 -0.18
CA TRP A 98 -6.06 -8.11 -1.12
C TRP A 98 -5.81 -9.48 -0.50
N ASN A 99 -5.89 -10.50 -1.36
CA ASN A 99 -5.57 -11.86 -1.00
C ASN A 99 -6.31 -12.39 0.26
N ALA A 100 -7.53 -11.88 0.49
CA ALA A 100 -8.33 -12.20 1.66
C ALA A 100 -9.82 -12.28 1.31
N LEU A 101 -10.57 -13.17 1.94
CA LEU A 101 -12.03 -13.24 1.82
C LEU A 101 -12.74 -12.07 2.51
N LEU A 102 -12.13 -11.55 3.57
CA LEU A 102 -12.56 -10.36 4.29
C LEU A 102 -11.36 -9.46 4.54
N PRO A 103 -11.48 -8.14 4.38
CA PRO A 103 -10.40 -7.22 4.70
C PRO A 103 -9.94 -7.37 6.16
N ARG A 104 -8.64 -7.29 6.38
CA ARG A 104 -8.02 -7.40 7.71
C ARG A 104 -8.15 -6.07 8.44
N ILE A 105 -9.26 -5.88 9.14
CA ILE A 105 -9.68 -4.59 9.70
C ILE A 105 -8.68 -4.05 10.71
N ASP A 106 -8.12 -4.89 11.59
CA ASP A 106 -7.12 -4.47 12.58
C ASP A 106 -5.82 -4.00 11.91
N ASP A 107 -5.38 -4.72 10.89
CA ASP A 107 -4.17 -4.37 10.15
C ASP A 107 -4.36 -3.05 9.39
N ALA A 108 -5.53 -2.88 8.74
CA ALA A 108 -5.90 -1.62 8.07
C ALA A 108 -5.91 -0.45 9.05
N TRP A 109 -6.56 -0.61 10.20
CA TRP A 109 -6.62 0.42 11.24
C TRP A 109 -5.22 0.85 11.71
N ASN A 110 -4.42 -0.13 12.13
CA ASN A 110 -3.08 0.12 12.66
C ASN A 110 -2.15 0.74 11.60
N ASN A 111 -2.20 0.23 10.37
CA ASN A 111 -1.41 0.75 9.26
C ASN A 111 -1.80 2.20 8.92
N ILE A 112 -3.09 2.46 8.67
CA ILE A 112 -3.59 3.78 8.27
C ILE A 112 -3.29 4.83 9.34
N ALA A 113 -3.58 4.53 10.62
CA ALA A 113 -3.34 5.44 11.73
C ALA A 113 -1.86 5.83 11.86
N ARG A 114 -0.99 4.84 11.73
CA ARG A 114 0.45 4.98 11.88
C ARG A 114 1.06 5.76 10.71
N ILE A 115 0.75 5.37 9.49
CA ILE A 115 1.26 5.99 8.26
C ILE A 115 0.76 7.43 8.12
N ALA A 116 -0.50 7.71 8.47
CA ALA A 116 -1.02 9.08 8.50
C ALA A 116 -0.21 9.99 9.43
N ARG A 117 0.08 9.52 10.65
CA ARG A 117 0.87 10.28 11.63
C ARG A 117 2.30 10.51 11.13
N TYR A 118 2.98 9.47 10.67
CA TYR A 118 4.34 9.57 10.14
C TYR A 118 4.41 10.49 8.92
N GLY A 119 3.39 10.45 8.05
CA GLY A 119 3.30 11.35 6.91
C GLY A 119 3.31 12.82 7.33
N ILE A 120 2.56 13.17 8.37
CA ILE A 120 2.53 14.53 8.91
C ILE A 120 3.86 14.90 9.57
N ASP A 121 4.38 14.04 10.44
CA ASP A 121 5.63 14.29 11.17
C ASP A 121 6.82 14.49 10.21
N CYS A 122 6.78 13.85 9.05
CA CYS A 122 7.81 13.95 8.01
C CYS A 122 7.46 14.92 6.86
N GLY A 123 6.36 15.67 6.95
CA GLY A 123 5.99 16.70 5.98
C GLY A 123 5.57 16.15 4.61
N ALA A 124 4.93 14.98 4.56
CA ALA A 124 4.33 14.47 3.32
C ALA A 124 3.22 15.39 2.80
N GLU A 125 3.08 15.50 1.47
CA GLU A 125 2.08 16.39 0.84
C GLU A 125 0.65 15.89 1.01
N GLY A 126 0.45 14.61 1.33
CA GLY A 126 -0.87 14.01 1.51
C GLY A 126 -0.82 12.52 1.81
N MET A 127 -2.00 11.92 1.84
CA MET A 127 -2.20 10.49 2.02
C MET A 127 -3.14 9.94 0.95
N LEU A 128 -2.79 8.78 0.40
CA LEU A 128 -3.60 8.01 -0.56
C LEU A 128 -3.84 6.62 0.01
N VAL A 129 -5.06 6.37 0.49
CA VAL A 129 -5.46 5.02 0.94
C VAL A 129 -5.68 4.13 -0.27
N THR A 130 -5.08 2.94 -0.26
CA THR A 130 -5.16 1.97 -1.37
C THR A 130 -6.01 0.77 -1.01
N ASP A 131 -6.65 0.19 -2.01
CA ASP A 131 -7.32 -1.11 -1.95
C ASP A 131 -6.89 -1.94 -3.16
N TRP A 132 -6.13 -2.99 -2.91
CA TRP A 132 -5.55 -3.85 -3.94
C TRP A 132 -6.39 -5.12 -4.13
N GLY A 133 -6.43 -5.59 -5.37
CA GLY A 133 -7.20 -6.76 -5.77
C GLY A 133 -6.34 -7.95 -6.18
N ASP A 134 -5.19 -8.15 -5.55
CA ASP A 134 -4.28 -9.24 -5.87
C ASP A 134 -4.99 -10.60 -5.79
N PHE A 135 -4.61 -11.50 -6.68
CA PHE A 135 -5.26 -12.79 -6.86
C PHE A 135 -6.77 -12.72 -7.18
N GLY A 136 -7.21 -11.60 -7.79
CA GLY A 136 -8.55 -11.48 -8.35
C GLY A 136 -9.60 -10.85 -7.45
N HIS A 137 -9.22 -10.19 -6.36
CA HIS A 137 -10.12 -9.42 -5.48
C HIS A 137 -11.38 -10.20 -5.09
N VAL A 138 -11.19 -11.29 -4.37
CA VAL A 138 -12.27 -12.26 -4.10
C VAL A 138 -13.31 -11.77 -3.08
N ASN A 139 -12.97 -10.76 -2.25
CA ASN A 139 -13.92 -10.20 -1.30
C ASN A 139 -14.90 -9.23 -1.98
N ASP A 140 -16.02 -8.97 -1.30
CA ASP A 140 -16.97 -7.95 -1.72
C ASP A 140 -16.33 -6.55 -1.50
N PRO A 141 -16.19 -5.69 -2.53
CA PRO A 141 -15.58 -4.37 -2.39
C PRO A 141 -16.23 -3.49 -1.32
N ARG A 142 -17.51 -3.71 -1.00
CA ARG A 142 -18.19 -3.00 0.09
C ARG A 142 -17.58 -3.26 1.46
N MET A 143 -16.86 -4.38 1.63
CA MET A 143 -16.18 -4.71 2.88
C MET A 143 -14.91 -3.87 3.11
N ALA A 144 -14.36 -3.25 2.05
CA ALA A 144 -13.23 -2.32 2.15
C ALA A 144 -13.62 -0.93 2.66
N VAL A 145 -14.91 -0.58 2.62
CA VAL A 145 -15.43 0.74 3.01
C VAL A 145 -15.01 1.16 4.43
N PRO A 146 -15.02 0.31 5.47
CA PRO A 146 -14.51 0.68 6.78
C PRO A 146 -13.08 1.21 6.74
N GLY A 147 -12.18 0.55 6.02
CA GLY A 147 -10.79 1.00 5.84
C GLY A 147 -10.69 2.36 5.14
N MET A 148 -11.52 2.61 4.11
CA MET A 148 -11.59 3.91 3.45
C MET A 148 -12.06 5.01 4.40
N ILE A 149 -13.04 4.71 5.28
CA ILE A 149 -13.52 5.65 6.30
C ILE A 149 -12.44 5.90 7.36
N PHE A 150 -11.66 4.90 7.75
CA PHE A 150 -10.48 5.09 8.61
C PHE A 150 -9.50 6.07 7.98
N GLY A 151 -9.21 5.89 6.69
CA GLY A 151 -8.37 6.80 5.94
C GLY A 151 -8.89 8.23 5.97
N ALA A 152 -10.16 8.45 5.69
CA ALA A 152 -10.78 9.76 5.75
C ALA A 152 -10.72 10.39 7.15
N GLN A 153 -10.96 9.59 8.19
CA GLN A 153 -10.86 10.03 9.59
C GLN A 153 -9.45 10.51 9.92
N TYR A 154 -8.43 9.72 9.59
CA TYR A 154 -7.05 10.07 9.90
C TYR A 154 -6.46 11.15 8.99
N ALA A 155 -6.91 11.27 7.76
CA ALA A 155 -6.55 12.38 6.89
C ALA A 155 -7.10 13.72 7.40
N TRP A 156 -8.31 13.71 8.01
CA TRP A 156 -8.92 14.90 8.58
C TRP A 156 -8.35 15.25 9.96
N ASN A 157 -8.18 14.28 10.82
CA ASN A 157 -7.72 14.49 12.20
C ASN A 157 -6.78 13.36 12.66
N PRO A 158 -5.52 13.40 12.28
CA PRO A 158 -4.54 12.34 12.58
C PRO A 158 -4.16 12.24 14.06
N ALA A 159 -4.38 13.32 14.82
CA ALA A 159 -4.15 13.37 16.28
C ALA A 159 -5.42 13.06 17.09
N GLY A 160 -6.54 12.77 16.42
CA GLY A 160 -7.82 12.55 17.09
C GLY A 160 -7.85 11.24 17.87
N ASP A 161 -8.23 11.32 19.15
CA ASP A 161 -8.47 10.17 20.03
C ASP A 161 -9.85 9.55 19.77
N THR A 162 -10.19 9.29 18.52
CA THR A 162 -11.42 8.56 18.23
C THR A 162 -11.23 7.12 18.68
N ALA A 163 -11.97 6.71 19.70
CA ALA A 163 -11.94 5.32 20.12
C ALA A 163 -12.36 4.41 18.96
N GLU A 164 -11.53 3.43 18.66
CA GLU A 164 -11.75 2.52 17.52
C GLU A 164 -13.16 1.93 17.52
N ASN A 165 -13.61 1.39 18.65
CA ASN A 165 -14.94 0.80 18.76
C ASN A 165 -16.06 1.79 18.46
N ASP A 166 -15.94 3.04 18.89
CA ASP A 166 -16.95 4.07 18.59
C ASP A 166 -17.06 4.34 17.09
N LEU A 167 -15.91 4.32 16.38
CA LEU A 167 -15.92 4.49 14.92
C LEU A 167 -16.51 3.27 14.22
N LEU A 168 -16.18 2.05 14.62
CA LEU A 168 -16.75 0.82 14.06
C LEU A 168 -18.27 0.78 14.23
N GLU A 169 -18.80 1.17 15.40
CA GLU A 169 -20.23 1.26 15.64
C GLU A 169 -20.91 2.32 14.77
N ARG A 170 -20.29 3.50 14.63
CA ARG A 170 -20.81 4.58 13.77
C ARG A 170 -20.84 4.16 12.32
N ILE A 171 -19.80 3.50 11.81
CA ILE A 171 -19.76 2.98 10.44
C ILE A 171 -20.87 1.96 10.24
N SER A 172 -21.05 1.03 11.19
CA SER A 172 -22.15 0.04 11.13
C SER A 172 -23.51 0.70 10.97
N ARG A 173 -23.79 1.76 11.72
CA ARG A 173 -25.06 2.49 11.67
C ARG A 173 -25.25 3.31 10.40
N VAL A 174 -24.23 4.09 10.06
CA VAL A 174 -24.33 5.12 9.02
C VAL A 174 -24.17 4.53 7.62
N GLU A 175 -23.18 3.69 7.43
CA GLU A 175 -22.86 3.14 6.10
C GLU A 175 -23.69 1.91 5.77
N TYR A 176 -23.87 1.02 6.75
CA TYR A 176 -24.56 -0.25 6.52
C TYR A 176 -26.01 -0.26 7.03
N GLY A 177 -26.50 0.81 7.66
CA GLY A 177 -27.86 0.89 8.18
C GLY A 177 -28.14 -0.10 9.32
N ASP A 178 -27.10 -0.64 9.96
CA ASP A 178 -27.25 -1.61 11.04
C ASP A 178 -27.60 -0.91 12.37
N CYS A 179 -28.89 -0.95 12.73
CA CYS A 179 -29.39 -0.38 13.98
C CYS A 179 -28.75 -0.99 15.23
N SER A 180 -28.23 -2.22 15.14
CA SER A 180 -27.53 -2.86 16.26
C SER A 180 -26.11 -2.34 16.46
N ALA A 181 -25.55 -1.62 15.46
CA ALA A 181 -24.20 -1.10 15.42
C ALA A 181 -23.10 -2.17 15.53
N ARG A 182 -23.37 -3.40 15.13
CA ARG A 182 -22.48 -4.55 15.32
C ARG A 182 -21.81 -5.06 14.06
N PHE A 183 -22.31 -4.69 12.89
CA PHE A 183 -21.88 -5.27 11.61
C PHE A 183 -20.36 -5.21 11.43
N VAL A 184 -19.75 -4.01 11.55
CA VAL A 184 -18.31 -3.85 11.32
C VAL A 184 -17.47 -4.51 12.44
N VAL A 185 -18.00 -4.51 13.67
CA VAL A 185 -17.36 -5.25 14.78
C VAL A 185 -17.37 -6.75 14.53
N LEU A 186 -18.47 -7.29 14.00
CA LEU A 186 -18.54 -8.71 13.63
C LEU A 186 -17.66 -9.03 12.42
N LEU A 187 -17.59 -8.15 11.44
CA LEU A 187 -16.69 -8.26 10.29
C LEU A 187 -15.22 -8.32 10.74
N ARG A 188 -14.82 -7.41 11.64
CA ARG A 188 -13.49 -7.41 12.28
C ARG A 188 -13.21 -8.74 12.98
N ASN A 189 -14.13 -9.21 13.82
CA ASN A 189 -13.94 -10.45 14.53
C ASN A 189 -13.86 -11.67 13.60
N ALA A 190 -14.61 -11.67 12.51
CA ALA A 190 -14.56 -12.73 11.51
C ALA A 190 -13.24 -12.71 10.74
N SER A 191 -12.76 -11.54 10.32
CA SER A 191 -11.48 -11.40 9.61
C SER A 191 -10.28 -11.82 10.46
N ALA A 192 -10.34 -11.58 11.77
CA ALA A 192 -9.30 -12.01 12.72
C ALA A 192 -9.21 -13.53 12.90
N GLN A 193 -10.21 -14.29 12.44
CA GLN A 193 -10.21 -15.76 12.50
C GLN A 193 -9.68 -16.41 11.21
N ALA A 194 -9.29 -15.62 10.21
CA ALA A 194 -8.73 -16.16 8.99
C ALA A 194 -7.38 -16.85 9.27
N VAL A 195 -7.29 -18.13 8.91
CA VAL A 195 -6.10 -18.98 9.14
C VAL A 195 -5.29 -19.23 7.86
N PHE A 196 -5.80 -18.77 6.73
CA PHE A 196 -5.13 -18.84 5.42
C PHE A 196 -5.53 -17.65 4.55
N THR A 197 -4.70 -17.36 3.57
CA THR A 197 -4.96 -16.36 2.53
C THR A 197 -5.70 -16.99 1.36
N TRP A 198 -6.30 -16.16 0.51
CA TRP A 198 -6.90 -16.64 -0.73
C TRP A 198 -5.88 -17.27 -1.68
N ARG A 199 -4.68 -16.73 -1.73
CA ARG A 199 -3.56 -17.28 -2.50
C ARG A 199 -3.25 -18.72 -2.08
N GLU A 200 -3.09 -18.94 -0.78
CA GLU A 200 -2.79 -20.28 -0.24
C GLU A 200 -3.88 -21.28 -0.58
N LEU A 201 -5.15 -20.87 -0.54
CA LEU A 201 -6.26 -21.72 -0.94
C LEU A 201 -6.22 -22.06 -2.44
N VAL A 202 -5.95 -21.07 -3.31
CA VAL A 202 -5.85 -21.28 -4.76
C VAL A 202 -4.67 -22.17 -5.08
N GLU A 203 -3.50 -21.90 -4.51
CA GLU A 203 -2.29 -22.73 -4.72
C GLU A 203 -2.50 -24.15 -4.22
N TYR A 204 -3.17 -24.33 -3.09
CA TYR A 204 -3.53 -25.67 -2.59
C TYR A 204 -4.43 -26.45 -3.56
N LEU A 205 -5.45 -25.78 -4.13
CA LEU A 205 -6.41 -26.41 -5.03
C LEU A 205 -5.86 -26.68 -6.44
N GLU A 206 -4.96 -25.81 -6.93
CA GLU A 206 -4.46 -25.88 -8.30
C GLU A 206 -3.12 -26.63 -8.43
N LEU A 207 -2.32 -26.65 -7.37
CA LEU A 207 -0.99 -27.28 -7.37
C LEU A 207 -1.00 -28.69 -6.77
N ASP A 208 -2.14 -29.23 -6.40
CA ASP A 208 -2.26 -30.66 -6.07
C ASP A 208 -2.16 -31.47 -7.36
N ASP A 209 -0.94 -31.71 -7.79
CA ASP A 209 -0.61 -32.56 -8.93
C ASP A 209 -0.75 -34.09 -8.63
N GLY A 210 -1.39 -34.46 -7.51
CA GLY A 210 -1.55 -35.81 -7.04
C GLY A 210 -0.27 -36.44 -6.49
N THR A 211 0.81 -35.66 -6.32
CA THR A 211 2.08 -36.20 -5.77
C THR A 211 2.12 -36.13 -4.23
N GLY A 212 1.08 -35.57 -3.60
CA GLY A 212 0.98 -35.47 -2.14
C GLY A 212 1.96 -34.49 -1.48
N ASN A 213 2.65 -33.71 -2.29
CA ASN A 213 3.48 -32.61 -1.80
C ASN A 213 2.63 -31.35 -1.59
N CYS A 214 1.60 -31.45 -0.76
CA CYS A 214 1.06 -30.24 -0.14
C CYS A 214 2.14 -29.66 0.76
N ASN A 215 2.58 -28.43 0.45
CA ASN A 215 3.36 -27.66 1.39
C ASN A 215 2.44 -27.32 2.58
N THR A 216 2.43 -28.18 3.58
CA THR A 216 1.63 -28.03 4.81
C THR A 216 2.38 -27.27 5.90
N ASP A 217 3.33 -26.44 5.54
CA ASP A 217 3.96 -25.50 6.46
C ASP A 217 3.09 -24.22 6.56
N VAL A 218 1.88 -24.39 7.16
CA VAL A 218 1.02 -23.32 7.65
C VAL A 218 0.98 -23.39 9.17
#